data_2ef33330b14a8936f26485934226ad0f
#
_entry.id   2ef33330b14a8936f26485934226ad0f
#
_cell.length_a   1.000
_cell.length_b   1.000
_cell.length_c   1.000
_cell.angle_alpha   90.00
_cell.angle_beta   90.00
_cell.angle_gamma   90.00
#
_symmetry.space_group_name_H-M   'P 1'
#
loop_
_entity.id
_entity.type
_entity.pdbx_description
1 polymer ?
#
loop_
_entity_poly.entity_id
_entity_poly.type
_entity_poly.pdbx_seq_one_letter_code
_entity_poly.pdbx_strand_id
1 'polypeptide(L)'
;MALIDLIEESVVKVPLAAGGKDAAIRELVDTLVSAGKILDAETAYRAVLDREAKGSTGLEEGIAVPHGKTLAARELTIAIGVSPAGVEFGSMDGKPTRLFFLLLAPPDQAGPHIEALAEIARMSRSKAFCSSLAACRTPAEVVRLFKDE
;
A
#
# COMPACT_ATOMS: atom_id res chain seq x y z
N MET A 1 -8.20 -5.15 -15.11
CA MET A 1 -8.12 -5.85 -13.82
C MET A 1 -8.53 -4.89 -12.71
N ALA A 2 -9.52 -5.25 -11.93
CA ALA A 2 -9.98 -4.41 -10.83
C ALA A 2 -9.05 -4.55 -9.62
N LEU A 3 -8.92 -3.48 -8.84
CA LEU A 3 -8.09 -3.48 -7.65
C LEU A 3 -8.42 -4.62 -6.70
N ILE A 4 -9.73 -4.90 -6.53
CA ILE A 4 -10.20 -5.95 -5.64
C ILE A 4 -9.65 -7.34 -5.99
N ASP A 5 -9.35 -7.57 -7.26
CA ASP A 5 -8.80 -8.85 -7.72
C ASP A 5 -7.37 -9.09 -7.25
N LEU A 6 -6.69 -8.03 -6.83
CA LEU A 6 -5.31 -8.10 -6.36
C LEU A 6 -5.22 -8.28 -4.85
N ILE A 7 -6.34 -8.16 -4.15
CA ILE A 7 -6.37 -8.17 -2.68
C ILE A 7 -6.64 -9.57 -2.14
N GLU A 8 -5.68 -10.08 -1.37
CA GLU A 8 -5.79 -11.38 -0.70
C GLU A 8 -5.05 -11.29 0.64
N GLU A 9 -5.26 -12.24 1.51
CA GLU A 9 -4.68 -12.18 2.87
C GLU A 9 -3.16 -12.12 2.87
N SER A 10 -2.51 -12.79 1.92
CA SER A 10 -1.05 -12.84 1.87
C SER A 10 -0.40 -11.49 1.59
N VAL A 11 -1.13 -10.53 1.01
CA VAL A 11 -0.61 -9.19 0.72
C VAL A 11 -1.04 -8.14 1.73
N VAL A 12 -1.64 -8.56 2.84
CA VAL A 12 -2.10 -7.66 3.90
C VAL A 12 -1.22 -7.82 5.13
N LYS A 13 -0.71 -6.70 5.66
CA LYS A 13 0.06 -6.68 6.89
C LYS A 13 -0.66 -5.82 7.93
N VAL A 14 -1.19 -6.46 8.96
CA VAL A 14 -1.84 -5.77 10.07
C VAL A 14 -1.61 -6.54 11.37
N PRO A 15 -1.13 -5.86 12.43
CA PRO A 15 -0.65 -4.48 12.42
C PRO A 15 0.75 -4.38 11.80
N LEU A 16 1.07 -3.22 11.25
CA LEU A 16 2.44 -2.92 10.85
C LEU A 16 3.28 -2.75 12.11
N ALA A 17 4.46 -3.35 12.12
CA ALA A 17 5.38 -3.26 13.25
C ALA A 17 6.27 -2.01 13.17
N ALA A 18 6.49 -1.51 11.95
CA ALA A 18 7.41 -0.41 11.71
C ALA A 18 6.97 0.89 12.37
N GLY A 19 7.93 1.61 12.93
CA GLY A 19 7.68 2.91 13.56
C GLY A 19 8.06 4.10 12.71
N GLY A 20 8.59 3.89 11.51
CA GLY A 20 9.02 4.97 10.63
C GLY A 20 8.67 4.70 9.17
N LYS A 21 8.80 5.75 8.35
CA LYS A 21 8.42 5.73 6.93
C LYS A 21 9.14 4.65 6.13
N ASP A 22 10.48 4.66 6.15
CA ASP A 22 11.27 3.74 5.35
C ASP A 22 11.08 2.29 5.83
N ALA A 23 10.99 2.09 7.14
CA ALA A 23 10.76 0.77 7.71
C ALA A 23 9.36 0.24 7.33
N ALA A 24 8.36 1.11 7.28
CA ALA A 24 7.02 0.72 6.88
C ALA A 24 6.98 0.28 5.42
N ILE A 25 7.66 1.03 4.54
CA ILE A 25 7.78 0.67 3.13
C ILE A 25 8.48 -0.68 2.99
N ARG A 26 9.57 -0.89 3.74
CA ARG A 26 10.30 -2.16 3.70
C ARG A 26 9.44 -3.33 4.16
N GLU A 27 8.69 -3.14 5.23
CA GLU A 27 7.80 -4.17 5.77
C GLU A 27 6.76 -4.60 4.73
N LEU A 28 6.20 -3.64 4.00
CA LEU A 28 5.22 -3.93 2.96
C LEU A 28 5.85 -4.61 1.75
N VAL A 29 7.05 -4.19 1.34
CA VAL A 29 7.78 -4.87 0.27
C VAL A 29 8.07 -6.32 0.68
N ASP A 30 8.51 -6.55 1.91
CA ASP A 30 8.79 -7.90 2.40
C ASP A 30 7.52 -8.76 2.44
N THR A 31 6.37 -8.14 2.70
CA THR A 31 5.08 -8.84 2.64
C THR A 31 4.82 -9.37 1.23
N LEU A 32 5.11 -8.56 0.21
CA LEU A 32 4.94 -8.97 -1.18
C LEU A 32 5.94 -10.05 -1.59
N VAL A 33 7.16 -9.99 -1.09
CA VAL A 33 8.16 -11.03 -1.33
C VAL A 33 7.68 -12.35 -0.74
N SER A 34 7.20 -12.34 0.50
CA SER A 34 6.68 -13.54 1.16
C SER A 34 5.47 -14.12 0.44
N ALA A 35 4.66 -13.26 -0.18
CA ALA A 35 3.49 -13.68 -0.95
C ALA A 35 3.84 -14.19 -2.35
N GLY A 36 5.11 -14.14 -2.73
CA GLY A 36 5.55 -14.58 -4.05
C GLY A 36 5.26 -13.60 -5.18
N LYS A 37 4.92 -12.35 -4.84
CA LYS A 37 4.55 -11.33 -5.82
C LYS A 37 5.75 -10.54 -6.35
N ILE A 38 6.82 -10.47 -5.58
CA ILE A 38 8.02 -9.70 -5.89
C ILE A 38 9.23 -10.63 -5.82
N LEU A 39 10.12 -10.53 -6.82
CA LEU A 39 11.29 -11.40 -6.94
C LEU A 39 12.49 -10.90 -6.14
N ASP A 40 12.67 -9.58 -6.03
CA ASP A 40 13.84 -8.98 -5.41
C ASP A 40 13.39 -7.81 -4.52
N ALA A 41 13.46 -8.06 -3.20
CA ALA A 41 13.04 -7.08 -2.21
C ALA A 41 13.83 -5.77 -2.31
N GLU A 42 15.15 -5.85 -2.49
CA GLU A 42 15.99 -4.66 -2.52
C GLU A 42 15.69 -3.78 -3.72
N THR A 43 15.54 -4.39 -4.90
CA THR A 43 15.21 -3.65 -6.11
C THR A 43 13.86 -2.96 -5.99
N ALA A 44 12.86 -3.66 -5.46
CA ALA A 44 11.52 -3.11 -5.26
C ALA A 44 11.54 -1.98 -4.23
N TYR A 45 12.23 -2.17 -3.13
CA TYR A 45 12.34 -1.19 -2.07
C TYR A 45 12.96 0.12 -2.60
N ARG A 46 14.04 0.02 -3.38
CA ARG A 46 14.70 1.20 -3.96
C ARG A 46 13.77 1.94 -4.93
N ALA A 47 13.00 1.22 -5.73
CA ALA A 47 12.08 1.85 -6.67
C ALA A 47 11.05 2.71 -5.93
N VAL A 48 10.53 2.22 -4.81
CA VAL A 48 9.58 2.97 -4.00
C VAL A 48 10.25 4.17 -3.34
N LEU A 49 11.44 3.97 -2.76
CA LEU A 49 12.18 5.07 -2.12
C LEU A 49 12.54 6.16 -3.11
N ASP A 50 12.94 5.80 -4.33
CA ASP A 50 13.28 6.79 -5.36
C ASP A 50 12.06 7.64 -5.72
N ARG A 51 10.87 7.05 -5.77
CA ARG A 51 9.63 7.78 -6.00
C ARG A 51 9.31 8.71 -4.83
N GLU A 52 9.46 8.22 -3.60
CA GLU A 52 9.20 9.01 -2.40
C GLU A 52 10.16 10.20 -2.27
N ALA A 53 11.39 10.06 -2.76
CA ALA A 53 12.36 11.13 -2.74
C ALA A 53 11.94 12.34 -3.59
N LYS A 54 11.05 12.12 -4.56
CA LYS A 54 10.52 13.19 -5.42
C LYS A 54 9.36 13.93 -4.79
N GLY A 55 8.81 13.41 -3.71
CA GLY A 55 7.67 13.99 -3.01
C GLY A 55 6.90 12.91 -2.29
N SER A 56 6.42 13.22 -1.09
CA SER A 56 5.68 12.24 -0.28
C SER A 56 4.41 11.77 -0.99
N THR A 57 4.13 10.47 -0.90
CA THR A 57 2.86 9.89 -1.33
C THR A 57 1.86 9.83 -0.19
N GLY A 58 2.18 10.42 0.96
CA GLY A 58 1.24 10.57 2.07
C GLY A 58 0.14 11.54 1.70
N LEU A 59 -1.08 11.06 1.72
CA LEU A 59 -2.27 11.86 1.44
C LEU A 59 -2.84 12.41 2.73
N GLU A 60 -4.01 13.02 2.65
CA GLU A 60 -4.73 13.47 3.83
C GLU A 60 -5.44 12.31 4.51
N GLU A 61 -5.89 12.52 5.75
CA GLU A 61 -6.71 11.58 6.52
C GLU A 61 -6.03 10.25 6.83
N GLY A 62 -4.69 10.27 6.97
CA GLY A 62 -3.95 9.10 7.43
C GLY A 62 -3.73 8.02 6.39
N ILE A 63 -3.73 8.37 5.12
CA ILE A 63 -3.55 7.42 4.00
C ILE A 63 -2.25 7.74 3.26
N ALA A 64 -1.49 6.70 2.90
CA ALA A 64 -0.32 6.85 2.05
C ALA A 64 -0.37 5.83 0.92
N VAL A 65 0.18 6.20 -0.24
CA VAL A 65 0.16 5.36 -1.43
C VAL A 65 1.57 5.26 -2.02
N PRO A 66 2.51 4.67 -1.26
CA PRO A 66 3.86 4.48 -1.82
C PRO A 66 3.79 3.55 -3.02
N HIS A 67 4.56 3.86 -4.06
CA HIS A 67 4.50 3.07 -5.28
C HIS A 67 5.79 3.20 -6.09
N GLY A 68 5.96 2.32 -7.06
CA GLY A 68 7.12 2.35 -7.94
C GLY A 68 6.95 1.44 -9.13
N LYS A 69 7.79 1.65 -10.12
CA LYS A 69 7.89 0.79 -11.30
C LYS A 69 9.17 -0.02 -11.18
N THR A 70 9.06 -1.34 -11.36
CA THR A 70 10.21 -2.22 -11.24
C THR A 70 9.99 -3.53 -11.98
N LEU A 71 11.06 -4.05 -12.58
CA LEU A 71 11.04 -5.36 -13.20
C LEU A 71 11.02 -6.49 -12.17
N ALA A 72 11.22 -6.18 -10.88
CA ALA A 72 11.05 -7.17 -9.82
C ALA A 72 9.61 -7.62 -9.66
N ALA A 73 8.65 -6.83 -10.17
CA ALA A 73 7.24 -7.20 -10.22
C ALA A 73 6.93 -7.73 -11.62
N ARG A 74 6.30 -8.91 -11.71
CA ARG A 74 5.89 -9.47 -13.00
C ARG A 74 4.63 -8.83 -13.51
N GLU A 75 3.78 -8.38 -12.61
CA GLU A 75 2.54 -7.70 -12.91
C GLU A 75 2.21 -6.75 -11.78
N LEU A 76 1.23 -5.90 -11.98
CA LEU A 76 0.77 -4.99 -10.94
C LEU A 76 0.41 -5.78 -9.68
N THR A 77 0.93 -5.35 -8.55
CA THR A 77 0.63 -5.96 -7.26
C THR A 77 0.45 -4.87 -6.20
N ILE A 78 -0.27 -5.20 -5.13
CA ILE A 78 -0.56 -4.27 -4.06
C ILE A 78 -0.31 -4.95 -2.71
N ALA A 79 0.27 -4.18 -1.78
CA ALA A 79 0.31 -4.57 -0.37
C ALA A 79 -0.50 -3.56 0.43
N ILE A 80 -1.29 -4.06 1.36
CA ILE A 80 -2.10 -3.21 2.23
C ILE A 80 -1.55 -3.31 3.64
N GLY A 81 -1.29 -2.14 4.24
CA GLY A 81 -0.80 -2.08 5.61
C GLY A 81 -1.73 -1.28 6.49
N VAL A 82 -1.92 -1.73 7.73
CA VAL A 82 -2.70 -1.01 8.73
C VAL A 82 -1.82 -0.81 9.95
N SER A 83 -1.63 0.46 10.34
CA SER A 83 -0.86 0.84 11.52
C SER A 83 -1.77 1.54 12.51
N PRO A 84 -2.23 0.83 13.57
CA PRO A 84 -3.10 1.46 14.57
C PRO A 84 -2.43 2.63 15.29
N ALA A 85 -1.12 2.55 15.50
CA ALA A 85 -0.36 3.61 16.17
C ALA A 85 -0.07 4.80 15.28
N GLY A 86 -0.11 4.60 13.96
CA GLY A 86 0.24 5.63 12.99
C GLY A 86 1.74 5.73 12.75
N VAL A 87 2.12 6.14 11.55
CA VAL A 87 3.52 6.29 11.13
C VAL A 87 3.69 7.70 10.57
N GLU A 88 4.74 8.39 10.99
CA GLU A 88 5.07 9.69 10.43
C GLU A 88 5.56 9.51 8.99
N PHE A 89 4.78 9.99 8.03
CA PHE A 89 5.04 9.75 6.61
C PHE A 89 5.29 11.04 5.82
N GLY A 90 5.30 12.20 6.49
CA GLY A 90 5.45 13.47 5.79
C GLY A 90 4.21 13.83 4.98
N SER A 91 3.04 13.47 5.48
CA SER A 91 1.77 13.74 4.79
C SER A 91 1.46 15.22 4.73
N MET A 92 0.67 15.63 3.75
CA MET A 92 0.34 17.04 3.52
C MET A 92 -0.34 17.70 4.72
N ASP A 93 -1.16 16.95 5.45
CA ASP A 93 -1.87 17.50 6.62
C ASP A 93 -1.10 17.31 7.93
N GLY A 94 0.11 16.75 7.88
CA GLY A 94 0.95 16.54 9.05
C GLY A 94 0.47 15.45 10.00
N LYS A 95 -0.60 14.73 9.64
CA LYS A 95 -1.13 13.65 10.48
C LYS A 95 -0.39 12.36 10.24
N PRO A 96 -0.29 11.47 11.24
CA PRO A 96 0.33 10.16 11.05
C PRO A 96 -0.49 9.30 10.08
N THR A 97 0.20 8.44 9.34
CA THR A 97 -0.42 7.53 8.38
C THR A 97 -0.78 6.23 9.06
N ARG A 98 -2.01 5.79 8.86
CA ARG A 98 -2.53 4.54 9.43
C ARG A 98 -2.86 3.50 8.37
N LEU A 99 -3.13 3.94 7.13
CA LEU A 99 -3.46 3.06 6.02
C LEU A 99 -2.43 3.23 4.91
N PHE A 100 -1.90 2.11 4.45
CA PHE A 100 -0.89 2.09 3.41
C PHE A 100 -1.34 1.22 2.26
N PHE A 101 -1.23 1.74 1.05
CA PHE A 101 -1.47 1.00 -0.18
C PHE A 101 -0.20 1.09 -1.02
N LEU A 102 0.65 0.07 -0.91
CA LEU A 102 1.90 0.05 -1.66
C LEU A 102 1.69 -0.68 -2.97
N LEU A 103 1.96 -0.01 -4.10
CA LEU A 103 1.79 -0.58 -5.42
C LEU A 103 3.13 -0.69 -6.13
N LEU A 104 3.34 -1.83 -6.77
CA LEU A 104 4.50 -2.08 -7.61
C LEU A 104 4.02 -2.67 -8.92
N ALA A 105 4.60 -2.23 -10.03
CA ALA A 105 4.23 -2.69 -11.35
C ALA A 105 5.44 -2.68 -12.27
N PRO A 106 5.49 -3.59 -13.25
CA PRO A 106 6.53 -3.48 -14.27
C PRO A 106 6.23 -2.26 -15.17
N PRO A 107 7.27 -1.70 -15.81
CA PRO A 107 7.08 -0.49 -16.65
C PRO A 107 6.07 -0.62 -17.77
N ASP A 108 5.83 -1.84 -18.26
CA ASP A 108 4.88 -2.08 -19.36
C ASP A 108 3.42 -2.17 -18.89
N GLN A 109 3.15 -2.01 -17.59
CA GLN A 109 1.80 -2.00 -17.05
C GLN A 109 1.41 -0.64 -16.47
N ALA A 110 1.83 0.43 -17.13
CA ALA A 110 1.53 1.80 -16.69
C ALA A 110 0.02 2.07 -16.62
N GLY A 111 -0.76 1.56 -17.57
CA GLY A 111 -2.22 1.72 -17.58
C GLY A 111 -2.89 1.13 -16.35
N PRO A 112 -2.71 -0.16 -16.08
CA PRO A 112 -3.26 -0.78 -14.86
C PRO A 112 -2.78 -0.10 -13.58
N HIS A 113 -1.53 0.36 -13.54
CA HIS A 113 -0.97 1.05 -12.39
C HIS A 113 -1.74 2.35 -12.11
N ILE A 114 -1.98 3.16 -13.16
CA ILE A 114 -2.72 4.41 -13.03
C ILE A 114 -4.17 4.14 -12.61
N GLU A 115 -4.79 3.12 -13.16
CA GLU A 115 -6.15 2.75 -12.80
C GLU A 115 -6.26 2.36 -11.32
N ALA A 116 -5.29 1.60 -10.82
CA ALA A 116 -5.26 1.19 -9.41
C ALA A 116 -5.12 2.40 -8.49
N LEU A 117 -4.24 3.34 -8.85
CA LEU A 117 -4.09 4.58 -8.08
C LEU A 117 -5.38 5.38 -8.05
N ALA A 118 -6.10 5.44 -9.18
CA ALA A 118 -7.38 6.14 -9.27
C ALA A 118 -8.45 5.47 -8.41
N GLU A 119 -8.49 4.15 -8.37
CA GLU A 119 -9.43 3.41 -7.52
C GLU A 119 -9.17 3.68 -6.04
N ILE A 120 -7.91 3.70 -5.64
CA ILE A 120 -7.55 4.01 -4.25
C ILE A 120 -7.96 5.43 -3.90
N ALA A 121 -7.73 6.38 -4.81
CA ALA A 121 -8.12 7.77 -4.59
C ALA A 121 -9.64 7.90 -4.39
N ARG A 122 -10.44 7.18 -5.18
CA ARG A 122 -11.90 7.18 -5.02
C ARG A 122 -12.32 6.59 -3.70
N MET A 123 -11.74 5.45 -3.34
CA MET A 123 -12.05 4.74 -2.10
C MET A 123 -11.71 5.59 -0.88
N SER A 124 -10.61 6.34 -0.95
CA SER A 124 -10.14 7.16 0.17
C SER A 124 -11.07 8.32 0.49
N ARG A 125 -12.02 8.63 -0.39
CA ARG A 125 -13.02 9.66 -0.14
C ARG A 125 -14.09 9.20 0.85
N SER A 126 -14.25 7.90 1.02
CA SER A 126 -15.20 7.35 1.99
C SER A 126 -14.56 7.28 3.36
N LYS A 127 -14.88 8.23 4.22
CA LYS A 127 -14.37 8.25 5.59
C LYS A 127 -14.82 7.03 6.38
N ALA A 128 -16.06 6.58 6.14
CA ALA A 128 -16.60 5.39 6.81
C ALA A 128 -15.81 4.15 6.45
N PHE A 129 -15.50 3.97 5.16
CA PHE A 129 -14.71 2.83 4.70
C PHE A 129 -13.30 2.87 5.29
N CYS A 130 -12.65 4.04 5.25
CA CYS A 130 -11.30 4.19 5.80
C CYS A 130 -11.26 3.93 7.31
N SER A 131 -12.28 4.39 8.05
CA SER A 131 -12.38 4.12 9.49
C SER A 131 -12.52 2.64 9.77
N SER A 132 -13.37 1.96 8.99
CA SER A 132 -13.56 0.51 9.12
C SER A 132 -12.26 -0.24 8.82
N LEU A 133 -11.56 0.18 7.78
CA LEU A 133 -10.30 -0.44 7.40
C LEU A 133 -9.23 -0.25 8.48
N ALA A 134 -9.12 0.95 9.04
CA ALA A 134 -8.16 1.25 10.09
C ALA A 134 -8.45 0.48 11.39
N ALA A 135 -9.69 0.04 11.58
CA ALA A 135 -10.09 -0.73 12.76
C ALA A 135 -9.88 -2.23 12.59
N CYS A 136 -9.53 -2.70 11.40
CA CYS A 136 -9.25 -4.12 11.16
C CYS A 136 -8.05 -4.59 11.97
N ARG A 137 -8.12 -5.81 12.46
CA ARG A 137 -7.07 -6.41 13.30
C ARG A 137 -6.40 -7.60 12.65
N THR A 138 -6.98 -8.15 11.59
CA THR A 138 -6.44 -9.32 10.90
C THR A 138 -6.49 -9.12 9.39
N PRO A 139 -5.61 -9.81 8.65
CA PRO A 139 -5.68 -9.77 7.18
C PRO A 139 -7.04 -10.22 6.64
N ALA A 140 -7.67 -11.22 7.28
CA ALA A 140 -8.98 -11.72 6.85
C ALA A 140 -10.05 -10.63 6.94
N GLU A 141 -10.02 -9.82 8.02
CA GLU A 141 -10.97 -8.73 8.17
C GLU A 141 -10.81 -7.68 7.07
N VAL A 142 -9.55 -7.35 6.73
CA VAL A 142 -9.26 -6.39 5.66
C VAL A 142 -9.81 -6.90 4.33
N VAL A 143 -9.50 -8.14 3.98
CA VAL A 143 -9.95 -8.72 2.71
C VAL A 143 -11.48 -8.76 2.65
N ARG A 144 -12.13 -9.15 3.73
CA ARG A 144 -13.59 -9.21 3.79
C ARG A 144 -14.21 -7.83 3.53
N LEU A 145 -13.63 -6.80 4.11
CA LEU A 145 -14.12 -5.44 3.95
C LEU A 145 -14.11 -5.00 2.49
N PHE A 146 -13.05 -5.32 1.77
CA PHE A 146 -12.95 -5.01 0.33
C PHE A 146 -13.91 -5.84 -0.50
N LYS A 147 -14.09 -7.10 -0.16
CA LYS A 147 -14.90 -8.03 -0.97
C LYS A 147 -16.40 -7.87 -0.75
N ASP A 148 -16.79 -7.38 0.41
CA ASP A 148 -18.22 -7.20 0.76
C ASP A 148 -18.76 -5.85 0.31
N GLU A 149 -17.91 -4.96 -0.21
CA GLU A 149 -18.33 -3.65 -0.71
C GLU A 149 -18.93 -3.68 -2.13
#